data_8adf65cabb84d139ee233389cf93d47b
#
_entry.id   8adf65cabb84d139ee233389cf93d47b
#
_cell.length_a   1.000
_cell.length_b   1.000
_cell.length_c   1.000
_cell.angle_alpha   90.00
_cell.angle_beta   90.00
_cell.angle_gamma   90.00
#
_symmetry.space_group_name_H-M   'P 1'
#
loop_
_entity.id
_entity.type
_entity.pdbx_description
1 polymer ?
#
loop_
_entity_poly.entity_id
_entity_poly.type
_entity_poly.pdbx_seq_one_letter_code
_entity_poly.pdbx_strand_id
1 'polypeptide(L)'
;MKNKNKTVWSDRFNKPSSKVFQRIGASIHIDKRLYNEDIFASITHTQMLVKQKIIPKKDGLKIINGLKKIKKEIDNKKFKFKEKFEDIHQNIEKRLFEMIGQSAGYLHTARSRNDQVVTDFKIWVKSASLDINKVLNLLIKTILKKAEKNINTVMPGFTHLKNAQPISFAHYLLAYVEMFNRDKKRFLNNIDLIDECPLGSAALAEIGRASCRERV
;
A
#
# COMPACT_ATOMS: atom_id res chain seq x y z
N MET A 1 38.47 -3.51 -6.21
CA MET A 1 37.49 -2.39 -6.26
C MET A 1 36.11 -2.97 -6.53
N LYS A 2 35.22 -3.08 -5.51
CA LYS A 2 33.84 -3.58 -5.72
C LYS A 2 33.04 -2.50 -6.41
N ASN A 3 32.53 -2.81 -7.59
CA ASN A 3 31.82 -1.90 -8.49
C ASN A 3 30.57 -1.33 -7.79
N LYS A 4 30.57 -0.02 -7.45
CA LYS A 4 29.52 0.69 -6.71
C LYS A 4 28.20 0.88 -7.48
N ASN A 5 28.08 0.38 -8.70
CA ASN A 5 26.95 0.60 -9.62
C ASN A 5 26.17 -0.68 -9.99
N LYS A 6 26.20 -1.71 -9.14
CA LYS A 6 25.45 -2.92 -9.42
C LYS A 6 23.95 -2.73 -9.14
N THR A 7 23.11 -2.89 -10.18
CA THR A 7 21.66 -3.09 -10.06
C THR A 7 21.38 -4.57 -9.75
N VAL A 8 20.17 -4.93 -9.33
CA VAL A 8 19.78 -6.33 -8.98
C VAL A 8 20.09 -7.31 -10.13
N TRP A 9 19.97 -6.85 -11.36
CA TRP A 9 20.13 -7.66 -12.58
C TRP A 9 21.54 -7.62 -13.17
N SER A 10 22.46 -6.79 -12.62
CA SER A 10 23.78 -6.53 -13.23
C SER A 10 24.70 -7.75 -13.31
N ASP A 11 24.49 -8.76 -12.47
CA ASP A 11 25.34 -9.95 -12.45
C ASP A 11 25.07 -10.91 -13.63
N ARG A 12 23.94 -10.72 -14.35
CA ARG A 12 23.57 -11.50 -15.53
C ARG A 12 24.00 -10.87 -16.86
N PHE A 13 24.43 -9.62 -16.83
CA PHE A 13 24.76 -8.87 -18.04
C PHE A 13 26.20 -8.34 -17.97
N ASN A 14 26.92 -8.47 -19.10
CA ASN A 14 28.29 -7.96 -19.22
C ASN A 14 28.37 -6.44 -19.37
N LYS A 15 27.24 -5.76 -19.59
CA LYS A 15 27.15 -4.31 -19.73
C LYS A 15 26.15 -3.73 -18.73
N PRO A 16 26.40 -2.52 -18.19
CA PRO A 16 25.43 -1.84 -17.35
C PRO A 16 24.16 -1.52 -18.14
N SER A 17 22.99 -1.55 -17.48
CA SER A 17 21.71 -1.19 -18.10
C SER A 17 21.72 0.25 -18.61
N SER A 18 21.07 0.50 -19.76
CA SER A 18 20.97 1.84 -20.32
C SER A 18 20.17 2.77 -19.41
N LYS A 19 20.39 4.08 -19.48
CA LYS A 19 19.60 5.07 -18.74
C LYS A 19 18.11 5.01 -19.09
N VAL A 20 17.78 4.69 -20.33
CA VAL A 20 16.38 4.54 -20.80
C VAL A 20 15.74 3.35 -20.11
N PHE A 21 16.41 2.21 -20.07
CA PHE A 21 15.93 1.01 -19.37
C PHE A 21 15.70 1.27 -17.89
N GLN A 22 16.66 1.91 -17.22
CA GLN A 22 16.53 2.27 -15.79
C GLN A 22 15.33 3.17 -15.55
N ARG A 23 15.09 4.19 -16.41
CA ARG A 23 13.96 5.12 -16.28
C ARG A 23 12.61 4.45 -16.54
N ILE A 24 12.54 3.51 -17.49
CA ILE A 24 11.30 2.76 -17.77
C ILE A 24 10.99 1.78 -16.64
N GLY A 25 12.00 1.12 -16.07
CA GLY A 25 11.84 0.14 -14.99
C GLY A 25 11.61 0.78 -13.61
N ALA A 26 11.92 2.08 -13.43
CA ALA A 26 11.81 2.70 -12.13
C ALA A 26 10.36 3.08 -11.78
N SER A 27 9.84 2.53 -10.68
CA SER A 27 8.51 2.81 -10.13
C SER A 27 8.56 3.72 -8.89
N ILE A 28 9.74 4.04 -8.37
CA ILE A 28 9.93 4.79 -7.11
C ILE A 28 9.17 6.13 -7.05
N HIS A 29 8.96 6.80 -8.16
CA HIS A 29 8.21 8.06 -8.22
C HIS A 29 6.72 7.87 -7.88
N ILE A 30 6.17 6.67 -8.04
CA ILE A 30 4.80 6.28 -7.70
C ILE A 30 4.76 5.52 -6.37
N ASP A 31 5.54 4.44 -6.25
CA ASP A 31 5.46 3.46 -5.18
C ASP A 31 6.08 3.92 -3.85
N LYS A 32 6.83 5.03 -3.83
CA LYS A 32 7.28 5.65 -2.58
C LYS A 32 6.16 5.91 -1.57
N ARG A 33 4.90 5.92 -2.01
CA ARG A 33 3.71 6.04 -1.14
C ARG A 33 3.52 4.83 -0.25
N LEU A 34 4.02 3.66 -0.66
CA LEU A 34 3.84 2.38 0.04
C LEU A 34 4.89 2.15 1.14
N TYR A 35 5.72 3.15 1.47
CA TYR A 35 6.80 2.97 2.45
C TYR A 35 6.30 2.55 3.85
N ASN A 36 5.11 3.00 4.24
CA ASN A 36 4.52 2.62 5.53
C ASN A 36 4.14 1.15 5.54
N GLU A 37 3.48 0.69 4.48
CA GLU A 37 3.00 -0.67 4.30
C GLU A 37 4.17 -1.64 4.17
N ASP A 38 5.18 -1.30 3.35
CA ASP A 38 6.40 -2.11 3.21
C ASP A 38 7.15 -2.25 4.53
N ILE A 39 7.33 -1.17 5.28
CA ILE A 39 8.01 -1.23 6.59
C ILE A 39 7.19 -2.03 7.59
N PHE A 40 5.86 -1.85 7.61
CA PHE A 40 4.96 -2.61 8.49
C PHE A 40 5.01 -4.11 8.18
N ALA A 41 4.82 -4.48 6.91
CA ALA A 41 4.86 -5.87 6.46
C ALA A 41 6.25 -6.50 6.70
N SER A 42 7.32 -5.76 6.43
CA SER A 42 8.71 -6.19 6.65
C SER A 42 9.03 -6.42 8.14
N ILE A 43 8.53 -5.59 9.05
CA ILE A 43 8.67 -5.79 10.49
C ILE A 43 7.93 -7.06 10.92
N THR A 44 6.68 -7.23 10.48
CA THR A 44 5.84 -8.39 10.82
C THR A 44 6.47 -9.68 10.29
N HIS A 45 6.97 -9.66 9.05
CA HIS A 45 7.70 -10.78 8.46
C HIS A 45 8.95 -11.15 9.27
N THR A 46 9.75 -10.14 9.66
CA THR A 46 10.94 -10.37 10.49
C THR A 46 10.58 -10.97 11.84
N GLN A 47 9.51 -10.51 12.48
CA GLN A 47 9.02 -11.07 13.75
C GLN A 47 8.64 -12.54 13.61
N MET A 48 7.97 -12.90 12.51
CA MET A 48 7.62 -14.29 12.19
C MET A 48 8.88 -15.13 12.00
N LEU A 49 9.87 -14.67 11.21
CA LEU A 49 11.12 -15.39 10.99
C LEU A 49 11.87 -15.66 12.29
N VAL A 50 11.90 -14.70 13.21
CA VAL A 50 12.50 -14.86 14.54
C VAL A 50 11.71 -15.86 15.40
N LYS A 51 10.37 -15.73 15.42
CA LYS A 51 9.48 -16.62 16.20
C LYS A 51 9.62 -18.08 15.75
N GLN A 52 9.75 -18.31 14.45
CA GLN A 52 9.94 -19.63 13.86
C GLN A 52 11.41 -20.10 13.88
N LYS A 53 12.33 -19.33 14.51
CA LYS A 53 13.75 -19.64 14.60
C LYS A 53 14.46 -19.81 13.24
N ILE A 54 13.92 -19.20 12.19
CA ILE A 54 14.50 -19.22 10.83
C ILE A 54 15.71 -18.30 10.75
N ILE A 55 15.68 -17.18 11.49
CA ILE A 55 16.79 -16.24 11.62
C ILE A 55 17.17 -16.03 13.10
N PRO A 56 18.42 -15.65 13.40
CA PRO A 56 18.85 -15.34 14.75
C PRO A 56 18.07 -14.14 15.33
N LYS A 57 17.62 -14.25 16.58
CA LYS A 57 16.90 -13.17 17.29
C LYS A 57 17.66 -11.85 17.29
N LYS A 58 19.00 -11.90 17.46
CA LYS A 58 19.88 -10.72 17.45
C LYS A 58 19.79 -9.96 16.12
N ASP A 59 19.78 -10.67 14.99
CA ASP A 59 19.71 -10.06 13.67
C ASP A 59 18.31 -9.56 13.36
N GLY A 60 17.27 -10.30 13.74
CA GLY A 60 15.89 -9.82 13.64
C GLY A 60 15.64 -8.52 14.40
N LEU A 61 16.18 -8.37 15.61
CA LEU A 61 16.07 -7.12 16.37
C LEU A 61 16.80 -5.95 15.68
N LYS A 62 17.97 -6.20 15.07
CA LYS A 62 18.67 -5.16 14.28
C LYS A 62 17.83 -4.70 13.09
N ILE A 63 17.22 -5.65 12.35
CA ILE A 63 16.37 -5.36 11.20
C ILE A 63 15.16 -4.51 11.63
N ILE A 64 14.42 -4.93 12.66
CA ILE A 64 13.25 -4.20 13.16
C ILE A 64 13.61 -2.77 13.58
N ASN A 65 14.72 -2.62 14.33
CA ASN A 65 15.17 -1.30 14.77
C ASN A 65 15.66 -0.44 13.60
N GLY A 66 16.32 -1.04 12.61
CA GLY A 66 16.73 -0.36 11.37
C GLY A 66 15.53 0.15 10.58
N LEU A 67 14.53 -0.69 10.36
CA LEU A 67 13.28 -0.34 9.66
C LEU A 67 12.53 0.81 10.36
N LYS A 68 12.43 0.78 11.70
CA LYS A 68 11.83 1.87 12.48
C LYS A 68 12.58 3.19 12.33
N LYS A 69 13.91 3.15 12.22
CA LYS A 69 14.73 4.34 11.98
C LYS A 69 14.53 4.88 10.56
N ILE A 70 14.48 3.99 9.56
CA ILE A 70 14.19 4.36 8.16
C ILE A 70 12.83 5.02 8.05
N LYS A 71 11.79 4.46 8.70
CA LYS A 71 10.48 5.10 8.76
C LYS A 71 10.57 6.53 9.27
N LYS A 72 11.26 6.76 10.38
CA LYS A 72 11.47 8.11 10.93
C LYS A 72 12.24 9.03 9.97
N GLU A 73 13.22 8.50 9.21
CA GLU A 73 13.93 9.28 8.20
C GLU A 73 12.98 9.74 7.07
N ILE A 74 12.05 8.86 6.64
CA ILE A 74 11.07 9.20 5.60
C ILE A 74 10.04 10.19 6.13
N ASP A 75 9.44 9.92 7.30
CA ASP A 75 8.46 10.80 7.96
C ASP A 75 9.00 12.23 8.15
N ASN A 76 10.28 12.34 8.50
CA ASN A 76 10.99 13.62 8.68
C ASN A 76 11.55 14.20 7.37
N LYS A 77 11.24 13.64 6.20
CA LYS A 77 11.73 14.07 4.88
C LYS A 77 13.27 14.10 4.75
N LYS A 78 13.97 13.31 5.55
CA LYS A 78 15.44 13.17 5.53
C LYS A 78 15.91 12.03 4.63
N PHE A 79 15.03 11.13 4.24
CA PHE A 79 15.33 9.99 3.36
C PHE A 79 15.43 10.46 1.91
N LYS A 80 16.51 10.05 1.22
CA LYS A 80 16.71 10.37 -0.20
C LYS A 80 16.38 9.16 -1.06
N PHE A 81 15.24 9.19 -1.74
CA PHE A 81 14.88 8.19 -2.75
C PHE A 81 15.83 8.28 -3.96
N LYS A 82 16.27 7.14 -4.46
CA LYS A 82 17.20 7.04 -5.59
C LYS A 82 16.59 6.18 -6.70
N GLU A 83 16.37 6.75 -7.87
CA GLU A 83 15.82 6.06 -9.05
C GLU A 83 16.63 4.81 -9.46
N LYS A 84 17.94 4.83 -9.28
CA LYS A 84 18.81 3.69 -9.56
C LYS A 84 18.47 2.42 -8.76
N PHE A 85 17.64 2.53 -7.75
CA PHE A 85 17.14 1.41 -6.94
C PHE A 85 15.71 1.01 -7.32
N GLU A 86 15.25 1.40 -8.50
CA GLU A 86 14.01 0.99 -9.14
C GLU A 86 12.74 1.30 -8.32
N ASP A 87 12.56 0.67 -7.14
CA ASP A 87 11.36 0.71 -6.32
C ASP A 87 11.62 1.14 -4.87
N ILE A 88 10.55 1.35 -4.11
CA ILE A 88 10.60 1.71 -2.68
C ILE A 88 11.25 0.60 -1.85
N HIS A 89 10.96 -0.64 -2.17
CA HIS A 89 11.43 -1.81 -1.43
C HIS A 89 12.95 -1.90 -1.48
N GLN A 90 13.54 -1.75 -2.68
CA GLN A 90 14.98 -1.76 -2.84
C GLN A 90 15.65 -0.53 -2.21
N ASN A 91 15.02 0.63 -2.25
CA ASN A 91 15.49 1.82 -1.57
C ASN A 91 15.58 1.58 -0.05
N ILE A 92 14.55 0.97 0.56
CA ILE A 92 14.53 0.62 1.99
C ILE A 92 15.55 -0.46 2.30
N GLU A 93 15.63 -1.53 1.52
CA GLU A 93 16.60 -2.63 1.71
C GLU A 93 18.06 -2.13 1.63
N LYS A 94 18.37 -1.27 0.66
CA LYS A 94 19.71 -0.68 0.54
C LYS A 94 20.05 0.23 1.71
N ARG A 95 19.10 1.05 2.15
CA ARG A 95 19.30 1.88 3.33
C ARG A 95 19.48 1.05 4.59
N LEU A 96 18.70 -0.02 4.75
CA LEU A 96 18.85 -0.96 5.84
C LEU A 96 20.25 -1.60 5.83
N PHE A 97 20.71 -2.04 4.67
CA PHE A 97 22.05 -2.60 4.52
C PHE A 97 23.16 -1.61 4.89
N GLU A 98 23.03 -0.32 4.51
CA GLU A 98 23.95 0.75 4.91
C GLU A 98 24.03 0.90 6.45
N MET A 99 22.91 0.65 7.17
CA MET A 99 22.81 0.83 8.62
C MET A 99 23.26 -0.39 9.44
N ILE A 100 22.93 -1.61 8.99
CA ILE A 100 23.13 -2.82 9.81
C ILE A 100 23.99 -3.90 9.13
N GLY A 101 24.50 -3.64 7.91
CA GLY A 101 25.39 -4.52 7.17
C GLY A 101 24.72 -5.85 6.77
N GLN A 102 25.47 -6.95 6.87
CA GLN A 102 25.07 -8.30 6.42
C GLN A 102 23.76 -8.79 7.02
N SER A 103 23.41 -8.38 8.24
CA SER A 103 22.15 -8.75 8.89
C SER A 103 20.91 -8.33 8.07
N ALA A 104 21.01 -7.28 7.24
CA ALA A 104 19.92 -6.84 6.38
C ALA A 104 19.49 -7.89 5.36
N GLY A 105 20.41 -8.77 4.92
CA GLY A 105 20.11 -9.82 3.94
C GLY A 105 19.05 -10.81 4.43
N TYR A 106 18.92 -11.01 5.74
CA TYR A 106 17.87 -11.88 6.29
C TYR A 106 16.45 -11.37 6.06
N LEU A 107 16.25 -10.08 5.79
CA LEU A 107 14.92 -9.51 5.54
C LEU A 107 14.24 -10.16 4.33
N HIS A 108 15.02 -10.55 3.31
CA HIS A 108 14.49 -11.14 2.07
C HIS A 108 14.26 -12.66 2.18
N THR A 109 14.56 -13.27 3.33
CA THR A 109 14.39 -14.72 3.55
C THR A 109 12.94 -15.12 3.29
N ALA A 110 12.75 -16.14 2.45
CA ALA A 110 11.44 -16.71 2.13
C ALA A 110 10.43 -15.72 1.51
N ARG A 111 10.91 -14.71 0.79
CA ARG A 111 10.09 -13.65 0.16
C ARG A 111 10.55 -13.38 -1.26
N SER A 112 9.62 -13.11 -2.16
CA SER A 112 9.87 -12.55 -3.49
C SER A 112 9.45 -11.08 -3.52
N ARG A 113 10.00 -10.31 -4.46
CA ARG A 113 9.49 -8.97 -4.73
C ARG A 113 8.03 -9.00 -5.17
N ASN A 114 7.60 -10.03 -5.91
CA ASN A 114 6.24 -10.12 -6.42
C ASN A 114 5.20 -10.21 -5.31
N ASP A 115 5.35 -11.14 -4.36
CA ASP A 115 4.41 -11.29 -3.25
C ASP A 115 4.51 -10.14 -2.23
N GLN A 116 5.68 -9.54 -2.07
CA GLN A 116 5.90 -8.35 -1.26
C GLN A 116 5.09 -7.16 -1.78
N VAL A 117 5.27 -6.80 -3.06
CA VAL A 117 4.58 -5.65 -3.68
C VAL A 117 3.06 -5.80 -3.60
N VAL A 118 2.52 -6.99 -3.89
CA VAL A 118 1.07 -7.24 -3.83
C VAL A 118 0.56 -7.15 -2.38
N THR A 119 1.31 -7.66 -1.41
CA THR A 119 0.95 -7.56 0.01
C THR A 119 0.86 -6.10 0.46
N ASP A 120 1.88 -5.31 0.17
CA ASP A 120 1.94 -3.90 0.55
C ASP A 120 0.82 -3.10 -0.12
N PHE A 121 0.54 -3.36 -1.39
CA PHE A 121 -0.55 -2.74 -2.11
C PHE A 121 -1.93 -3.11 -1.52
N LYS A 122 -2.16 -4.37 -1.15
CA LYS A 122 -3.41 -4.80 -0.50
C LYS A 122 -3.59 -4.11 0.86
N ILE A 123 -2.54 -3.99 1.68
CA ILE A 123 -2.56 -3.26 2.96
C ILE A 123 -2.94 -1.79 2.72
N TRP A 124 -2.32 -1.15 1.72
CA TRP A 124 -2.62 0.23 1.36
C TRP A 124 -4.07 0.41 0.90
N VAL A 125 -4.57 -0.46 0.00
CA VAL A 125 -5.96 -0.41 -0.49
C VAL A 125 -6.95 -0.58 0.65
N LYS A 126 -6.68 -1.51 1.59
CA LYS A 126 -7.51 -1.71 2.79
C LYS A 126 -7.58 -0.43 3.64
N SER A 127 -6.44 0.17 3.95
CA SER A 127 -6.36 1.42 4.71
C SER A 127 -7.08 2.57 3.99
N ALA A 128 -6.82 2.76 2.70
CA ALA A 128 -7.46 3.80 1.89
C ALA A 128 -8.99 3.62 1.82
N SER A 129 -9.47 2.38 1.67
CA SER A 129 -10.91 2.07 1.66
C SER A 129 -11.58 2.42 2.99
N LEU A 130 -10.92 2.12 4.11
CA LEU A 130 -11.41 2.50 5.44
C LEU A 130 -11.49 4.02 5.63
N ASP A 131 -10.49 4.74 5.15
CA ASP A 131 -10.46 6.20 5.28
C ASP A 131 -11.51 6.87 4.36
N ILE A 132 -11.68 6.39 3.14
CA ILE A 132 -12.76 6.82 2.25
C ILE A 132 -14.13 6.60 2.91
N ASN A 133 -14.32 5.43 3.54
CA ASN A 133 -15.56 5.12 4.25
C ASN A 133 -15.86 6.10 5.39
N LYS A 134 -14.83 6.50 6.16
CA LYS A 134 -14.97 7.55 7.19
C LYS A 134 -15.40 8.89 6.59
N VAL A 135 -14.77 9.30 5.49
CA VAL A 135 -15.10 10.55 4.81
C VAL A 135 -16.51 10.53 4.21
N LEU A 136 -16.91 9.42 3.59
CA LEU A 136 -18.29 9.24 3.09
C LEU A 136 -19.32 9.33 4.21
N ASN A 137 -19.07 8.74 5.38
CA ASN A 137 -19.95 8.88 6.53
C ASN A 137 -20.11 10.34 6.99
N LEU A 138 -19.03 11.11 7.00
CA LEU A 138 -19.06 12.53 7.34
C LEU A 138 -19.86 13.34 6.30
N LEU A 139 -19.64 13.07 5.02
CA LEU A 139 -20.35 13.70 3.92
C LEU A 139 -21.87 13.42 4.00
N ILE A 140 -22.25 12.15 4.17
CA ILE A 140 -23.64 11.74 4.31
C ILE A 140 -24.31 12.47 5.49
N LYS A 141 -23.66 12.49 6.67
CA LYS A 141 -24.16 13.20 7.86
C LYS A 141 -24.35 14.70 7.57
N THR A 142 -23.44 15.32 6.83
CA THR A 142 -23.51 16.74 6.49
C THR A 142 -24.68 17.03 5.53
N ILE A 143 -24.88 16.16 4.53
CA ILE A 143 -26.01 16.29 3.59
C ILE A 143 -27.34 16.08 4.30
N LEU A 144 -27.45 15.08 5.20
CA LEU A 144 -28.66 14.83 5.98
C LEU A 144 -29.04 16.05 6.84
N LYS A 145 -28.07 16.64 7.58
CA LYS A 145 -28.32 17.85 8.37
C LYS A 145 -28.81 19.03 7.50
N LYS A 146 -28.32 19.13 6.25
CA LYS A 146 -28.77 20.16 5.31
C LYS A 146 -30.17 19.85 4.79
N ALA A 147 -30.47 18.61 4.51
CA ALA A 147 -31.80 18.15 4.08
C ALA A 147 -32.87 18.43 5.15
N GLU A 148 -32.58 18.10 6.42
CA GLU A 148 -33.48 18.37 7.56
C GLU A 148 -33.88 19.86 7.65
N LYS A 149 -32.96 20.78 7.41
CA LYS A 149 -33.21 22.23 7.43
C LYS A 149 -34.00 22.74 6.24
N ASN A 150 -34.16 21.93 5.18
CA ASN A 150 -34.75 22.33 3.90
C ASN A 150 -35.91 21.42 3.46
N ILE A 151 -36.59 20.79 4.41
CA ILE A 151 -37.71 19.87 4.11
C ILE A 151 -38.80 20.58 3.32
N ASN A 152 -39.13 21.81 3.69
CA ASN A 152 -40.19 22.64 3.08
C ASN A 152 -39.66 23.57 1.97
N THR A 153 -38.37 23.52 1.63
CA THR A 153 -37.80 24.35 0.57
C THR A 153 -38.16 23.72 -0.79
N VAL A 154 -39.09 24.35 -1.53
CA VAL A 154 -39.51 23.90 -2.86
C VAL A 154 -38.54 24.39 -3.91
N MET A 155 -38.22 23.53 -4.90
CA MET A 155 -37.40 23.85 -6.05
C MET A 155 -37.97 23.16 -7.31
N PRO A 156 -37.71 23.70 -8.51
CA PRO A 156 -38.11 23.03 -9.76
C PRO A 156 -37.29 21.75 -9.95
N GLY A 157 -37.96 20.65 -10.27
CA GLY A 157 -37.31 19.46 -10.84
C GLY A 157 -37.10 19.68 -12.36
N PHE A 158 -36.10 19.00 -12.92
CA PHE A 158 -35.76 19.11 -14.34
C PHE A 158 -35.66 17.70 -14.97
N THR A 159 -36.18 17.60 -16.22
CA THR A 159 -35.92 16.49 -17.12
C THR A 159 -35.52 17.06 -18.47
N HIS A 160 -34.46 16.50 -19.09
CA HIS A 160 -33.94 17.01 -20.39
C HIS A 160 -33.75 18.53 -20.44
N LEU A 161 -33.26 19.13 -19.34
CA LEU A 161 -33.06 20.57 -19.15
C LEU A 161 -34.37 21.41 -19.21
N LYS A 162 -35.53 20.76 -19.11
CA LYS A 162 -36.85 21.43 -19.05
C LYS A 162 -37.44 21.25 -17.66
N ASN A 163 -38.23 22.26 -17.23
CA ASN A 163 -38.96 22.20 -15.98
C ASN A 163 -39.91 20.99 -15.97
N ALA A 164 -39.86 20.23 -14.90
CA ALA A 164 -40.77 19.11 -14.61
C ALA A 164 -41.57 19.43 -13.33
N GLN A 165 -41.90 18.41 -12.50
CA GLN A 165 -42.65 18.65 -11.28
C GLN A 165 -41.81 19.37 -10.22
N PRO A 166 -42.45 20.13 -9.30
CA PRO A 166 -41.76 20.67 -8.13
C PRO A 166 -41.29 19.54 -7.20
N ILE A 167 -40.11 19.72 -6.61
CA ILE A 167 -39.55 18.80 -5.61
C ILE A 167 -39.07 19.61 -4.40
N SER A 168 -38.88 18.96 -3.24
CA SER A 168 -38.19 19.63 -2.15
C SER A 168 -36.68 19.53 -2.30
N PHE A 169 -35.95 20.53 -1.84
CA PHE A 169 -34.50 20.51 -1.84
C PHE A 169 -33.96 19.35 -0.94
N ALA A 170 -34.68 19.00 0.12
CA ALA A 170 -34.38 17.82 0.91
C ALA A 170 -34.45 16.53 0.07
N HIS A 171 -35.49 16.34 -0.74
CA HIS A 171 -35.63 15.16 -1.61
C HIS A 171 -34.47 15.06 -2.60
N TYR A 172 -34.08 16.18 -3.20
CA TYR A 172 -32.91 16.26 -4.09
C TYR A 172 -31.62 15.81 -3.36
N LEU A 173 -31.39 16.30 -2.14
CA LEU A 173 -30.20 15.95 -1.36
C LEU A 173 -30.20 14.47 -0.93
N LEU A 174 -31.36 13.89 -0.60
CA LEU A 174 -31.46 12.48 -0.20
C LEU A 174 -31.09 11.51 -1.32
N ALA A 175 -31.32 11.90 -2.59
CA ALA A 175 -30.87 11.09 -3.73
C ALA A 175 -29.34 10.88 -3.70
N TYR A 176 -28.55 11.89 -3.35
CA TYR A 176 -27.10 11.78 -3.18
C TYR A 176 -26.73 10.94 -1.96
N VAL A 177 -27.47 11.03 -0.87
CA VAL A 177 -27.25 10.20 0.32
C VAL A 177 -27.35 8.73 -0.07
N GLU A 178 -28.36 8.35 -0.87
CA GLU A 178 -28.54 6.97 -1.33
C GLU A 178 -27.40 6.53 -2.29
N MET A 179 -26.91 7.44 -3.13
CA MET A 179 -25.76 7.16 -4.00
C MET A 179 -24.49 6.88 -3.16
N PHE A 180 -24.16 7.76 -2.20
CA PHE A 180 -23.01 7.59 -1.33
C PHE A 180 -23.12 6.40 -0.39
N ASN A 181 -24.31 6.01 0.05
CA ASN A 181 -24.53 4.77 0.80
C ASN A 181 -24.19 3.53 -0.04
N ARG A 182 -24.51 3.53 -1.33
CA ARG A 182 -24.11 2.43 -2.23
C ARG A 182 -22.59 2.41 -2.45
N ASP A 183 -21.94 3.57 -2.59
CA ASP A 183 -20.50 3.64 -2.71
C ASP A 183 -19.79 3.15 -1.45
N LYS A 184 -20.29 3.53 -0.29
CA LYS A 184 -19.82 3.03 1.00
C LYS A 184 -19.87 1.49 1.07
N LYS A 185 -20.96 0.87 0.63
CA LYS A 185 -21.07 -0.61 0.56
C LYS A 185 -20.04 -1.22 -0.39
N ARG A 186 -19.76 -0.56 -1.54
CA ARG A 186 -18.73 -1.03 -2.48
C ARG A 186 -17.33 -1.03 -1.83
N PHE A 187 -16.97 0.03 -1.10
CA PHE A 187 -15.70 0.08 -0.39
C PHE A 187 -15.59 -0.94 0.73
N LEU A 188 -16.67 -1.21 1.47
CA LEU A 188 -16.68 -2.25 2.50
C LEU A 188 -16.52 -3.65 1.90
N ASN A 189 -17.27 -3.97 0.85
CA ASN A 189 -17.14 -5.24 0.15
C ASN A 189 -15.72 -5.45 -0.43
N ASN A 190 -15.10 -4.37 -0.93
CA ASN A 190 -13.72 -4.44 -1.42
C ASN A 190 -12.74 -4.83 -0.29
N ILE A 191 -12.97 -4.38 0.95
CA ILE A 191 -12.11 -4.75 2.09
C ILE A 191 -12.15 -6.26 2.32
N ASP A 192 -13.34 -6.88 2.27
CA ASP A 192 -13.49 -8.32 2.46
C ASP A 192 -12.82 -9.11 1.33
N LEU A 193 -12.93 -8.63 0.08
CA LEU A 193 -12.32 -9.28 -1.08
C LEU A 193 -10.79 -9.24 -1.09
N ILE A 194 -10.18 -8.21 -0.50
CA ILE A 194 -8.71 -8.06 -0.47
C ILE A 194 -8.07 -8.60 0.80
N ASP A 195 -8.85 -9.09 1.77
CA ASP A 195 -8.33 -9.53 3.10
C ASP A 195 -7.68 -10.92 3.04
N GLU A 196 -6.84 -11.11 2.03
CA GLU A 196 -5.99 -12.29 1.84
C GLU A 196 -4.53 -11.86 1.79
N CYS A 197 -3.65 -12.62 2.46
CA CYS A 197 -2.23 -12.33 2.50
C CYS A 197 -1.48 -13.15 1.44
N PRO A 198 -0.98 -12.54 0.34
CA PRO A 198 -0.23 -13.25 -0.68
C PRO A 198 1.23 -13.51 -0.29
N LEU A 199 1.70 -12.88 0.80
CA LEU A 199 3.11 -12.98 1.20
C LEU A 199 3.53 -14.43 1.40
N GLY A 200 4.55 -14.89 0.58
CA GLY A 200 5.21 -16.19 0.52
C GLY A 200 4.64 -17.09 -0.58
N SER A 201 3.69 -16.67 -1.45
CA SER A 201 3.47 -17.35 -2.74
C SER A 201 4.68 -17.18 -3.66
N ALA A 202 5.61 -16.29 -3.29
CA ALA A 202 6.79 -15.95 -4.06
C ALA A 202 6.48 -15.48 -5.50
N ALA A 203 7.37 -15.73 -6.46
CA ALA A 203 7.15 -15.32 -7.85
C ALA A 203 6.35 -16.35 -8.66
N LEU A 204 6.48 -17.61 -8.32
CA LEU A 204 5.77 -18.76 -8.86
C LEU A 204 5.61 -19.72 -7.69
N ALA A 205 4.48 -20.40 -7.60
CA ALA A 205 4.16 -21.29 -6.49
C ALA A 205 5.40 -22.09 -6.03
N GLU A 206 6.05 -21.63 -4.97
CA GLU A 206 7.14 -22.36 -4.35
C GLU A 206 6.56 -23.53 -3.58
N ILE A 207 6.83 -24.73 -4.08
CA ILE A 207 6.40 -25.98 -3.44
C ILE A 207 6.88 -25.99 -1.99
N GLY A 208 5.96 -26.19 -1.05
CA GLY A 208 6.24 -26.18 0.38
C GLY A 208 5.94 -24.85 1.10
N ARG A 209 5.85 -23.73 0.40
CA ARG A 209 5.43 -22.46 1.00
C ARG A 209 3.96 -22.13 0.73
N ALA A 210 3.45 -22.43 -0.44
CA ALA A 210 2.04 -22.24 -0.78
C ALA A 210 1.13 -23.04 0.16
N SER A 211 1.49 -24.28 0.51
CA SER A 211 0.72 -25.11 1.41
C SER A 211 0.63 -24.60 2.86
N CYS A 212 1.54 -23.73 3.28
CA CYS A 212 1.52 -23.14 4.63
C CYS A 212 0.53 -21.98 4.76
N ARG A 213 -0.07 -21.53 3.67
CA ARG A 213 -0.86 -20.30 3.65
C ARG A 213 -2.32 -20.46 3.48
N GLU A 214 -2.73 -21.50 2.81
CA GLU A 214 -4.14 -21.87 2.75
C GLU A 214 -4.72 -22.22 4.14
N ARG A 215 -3.89 -22.16 5.18
CA ARG A 215 -4.24 -22.55 6.56
C ARG A 215 -4.10 -21.45 7.60
N VAL A 216 -3.93 -20.18 7.18
CA VAL A 216 -3.84 -19.06 8.13
C VAL A 216 -5.01 -18.12 7.96
#